data_bc23948d926f15a64f599470fda40a62
#
_entry.id   bc23948d926f15a64f599470fda40a62
#
_cell.length_a   1.000
_cell.length_b   1.000
_cell.length_c   1.000
_cell.angle_alpha   90.00
_cell.angle_beta   90.00
_cell.angle_gamma   90.00
#
_symmetry.space_group_name_H-M   'P 1'
#
loop_
_entity.id
_entity.type
_entity.pdbx_description
1 polymer ?
#
loop_
_entity_poly.entity_id
_entity_poly.type
_entity_poly.pdbx_seq_one_letter_code
_entity_poly.pdbx_strand_id
1 'polypeptide(L)'
;MCSEAGAQGDDVNATSTQDVRLPQQGLSRETIREELRRAARGDLEPVPAMAAGVQYPAGDDVLEVASDAYLSFFSTNGLLPSIFPSLARFEHDVISMTAGILHGDRAVGSITSGGSESILMGVKSARDRGRELHPDVSEPEMVLPESAHPAFWKAAHYFGLKPVRVPLGEDLQVDVDAYRRAMTRNAVLLVGSAPSLTLGMVDPIEELAPLAEERAISFHVDACVGGYFLPFAEQLGYPVPCFDFRVPGVTTISADLHKFGYAAKGASTIISRDPDIFRHQVFRFGGPERPDDWYVTPSMTGTRPGGAIAAAWAVLMYLGNDGYVRLVDRTMRYLHRFWDGINAIPGLEVMGRPHMSVFGFTSRRLDIFAIADGLEARGWHVFRDSYPVPAIRFMQSPGHEPYVDRYLADLAEVARLVDRGELVSEGGRATYT
;
A
#
# COMPACT_ATOMS: atom_id res chain seq x y z
N MET A 1 -20.04 -33.47 19.62
CA MET A 1 -18.90 -33.14 20.51
C MET A 1 -17.92 -32.36 19.65
N CYS A 2 -18.10 -31.04 19.59
CA CYS A 2 -17.20 -30.13 18.92
C CYS A 2 -16.11 -29.73 19.92
N SER A 3 -14.85 -29.95 19.58
CA SER A 3 -13.69 -29.52 20.34
C SER A 3 -13.49 -28.01 20.11
N GLU A 4 -13.60 -27.24 21.18
CA GLU A 4 -13.20 -25.82 21.22
C GLU A 4 -11.68 -25.73 21.08
N ALA A 5 -11.21 -25.19 19.95
CA ALA A 5 -9.85 -24.69 19.84
C ALA A 5 -9.84 -23.26 20.37
N GLY A 6 -9.28 -23.08 21.56
CA GLY A 6 -9.11 -21.78 22.19
C GLY A 6 -8.20 -20.88 21.36
N ALA A 7 -8.75 -19.80 20.84
CA ALA A 7 -8.00 -18.67 20.30
C ALA A 7 -7.38 -17.92 21.50
N GLN A 8 -6.07 -18.08 21.72
CA GLN A 8 -5.31 -17.16 22.54
C GLN A 8 -5.16 -15.86 21.74
N GLY A 9 -5.92 -14.83 22.14
CA GLY A 9 -5.73 -13.48 21.68
C GLY A 9 -4.42 -12.94 22.26
N ASP A 10 -3.43 -12.70 21.41
CA ASP A 10 -2.21 -12.00 21.79
C ASP A 10 -2.55 -10.51 22.05
N ASP A 11 -2.21 -10.04 23.23
CA ASP A 11 -2.37 -8.66 23.72
C ASP A 11 -1.55 -7.67 22.84
N VAL A 12 -2.21 -6.98 21.94
CA VAL A 12 -1.60 -5.96 21.09
C VAL A 12 -1.43 -4.61 21.79
N ASN A 13 -1.62 -4.52 23.12
CA ASN A 13 -1.48 -3.26 23.86
C ASN A 13 -1.05 -3.47 25.32
N ALA A 14 0.17 -3.95 25.55
CA ALA A 14 0.82 -3.84 26.85
C ALA A 14 1.61 -2.54 27.00
N THR A 15 0.99 -1.39 26.68
CA THR A 15 1.47 -0.11 27.20
C THR A 15 0.87 0.10 28.56
N SER A 16 1.72 0.48 29.54
CA SER A 16 1.42 0.64 30.95
C SER A 16 0.00 1.20 31.21
N THR A 17 -0.83 0.44 31.90
CA THR A 17 -2.18 0.80 32.35
C THR A 17 -2.15 1.81 33.51
N GLN A 18 -1.48 2.95 33.34
CA GLN A 18 -1.78 4.10 34.19
C GLN A 18 -3.08 4.73 33.66
N ASP A 19 -4.10 4.78 34.52
CA ASP A 19 -5.34 5.51 34.24
C ASP A 19 -5.01 6.98 33.96
N VAL A 20 -4.89 7.31 32.67
CA VAL A 20 -4.67 8.70 32.24
C VAL A 20 -6.01 9.43 32.25
N ARG A 21 -6.13 10.45 33.10
CA ARG A 21 -7.32 11.31 33.16
C ARG A 21 -7.01 12.68 32.59
N LEU A 22 -8.03 13.35 32.05
CA LEU A 22 -7.90 14.74 31.64
C LEU A 22 -7.43 15.57 32.85
N PRO A 23 -6.31 16.30 32.76
CA PRO A 23 -5.82 17.12 33.87
C PRO A 23 -6.80 18.24 34.17
N GLN A 24 -6.98 18.56 35.47
CA GLN A 24 -7.85 19.67 35.90
C GLN A 24 -7.36 21.03 35.36
N GLN A 25 -6.05 21.20 35.30
CA GLN A 25 -5.41 22.37 34.70
C GLN A 25 -4.61 21.96 33.48
N GLY A 26 -4.77 22.69 32.36
CA GLY A 26 -3.99 22.47 31.16
C GLY A 26 -2.49 22.68 31.40
N LEU A 27 -1.69 21.91 30.68
CA LEU A 27 -0.23 22.01 30.71
C LEU A 27 0.24 23.20 29.85
N SER A 28 1.42 23.75 30.19
CA SER A 28 2.03 24.77 29.35
C SER A 28 2.43 24.23 27.98
N ARG A 29 2.53 25.12 26.98
CA ARG A 29 3.04 24.77 25.65
C ARG A 29 4.42 24.12 25.71
N GLU A 30 5.28 24.61 26.60
CA GLU A 30 6.64 24.07 26.74
C GLU A 30 6.61 22.65 27.30
N THR A 31 5.84 22.41 28.35
CA THR A 31 5.63 21.06 28.90
C THR A 31 5.11 20.09 27.85
N ILE A 32 4.10 20.50 27.04
CA ILE A 32 3.59 19.67 25.95
C ILE A 32 4.68 19.34 24.92
N ARG A 33 5.50 20.33 24.52
CA ARG A 33 6.62 20.10 23.58
C ARG A 33 7.66 19.12 24.14
N GLU A 34 7.97 19.23 25.44
CA GLU A 34 8.90 18.31 26.12
C GLU A 34 8.33 16.89 26.18
N GLU A 35 7.04 16.75 26.51
CA GLU A 35 6.37 15.47 26.51
C GLU A 35 6.34 14.79 25.14
N LEU A 36 6.04 15.56 24.08
CA LEU A 36 6.07 15.05 22.71
C LEU A 36 7.47 14.58 22.30
N ARG A 37 8.52 15.38 22.61
CA ARG A 37 9.91 14.96 22.35
C ARG A 37 10.30 13.71 23.16
N ARG A 38 9.82 13.62 24.41
CA ARG A 38 10.08 12.48 25.27
C ARG A 38 9.41 11.21 24.74
N ALA A 39 8.14 11.31 24.35
CA ALA A 39 7.39 10.21 23.78
C ALA A 39 8.05 9.67 22.49
N ALA A 40 8.47 10.58 21.62
CA ALA A 40 9.10 10.22 20.35
C ALA A 40 10.48 9.55 20.48
N ARG A 41 11.13 9.57 21.66
CA ARG A 41 12.44 8.90 21.83
C ARG A 41 12.40 7.39 21.71
N GLY A 42 11.22 6.78 21.87
CA GLY A 42 11.01 5.34 21.67
C GLY A 42 10.66 4.98 20.22
N ASP A 43 10.34 5.97 19.40
CA ASP A 43 10.03 5.74 18.00
C ASP A 43 11.33 5.45 17.23
N LEU A 44 11.20 4.63 16.20
CA LEU A 44 12.32 4.49 15.26
C LEU A 44 12.58 5.85 14.63
N GLU A 45 13.78 6.37 14.86
CA GLU A 45 14.25 7.56 14.13
C GLU A 45 13.99 7.35 12.66
N PRO A 46 13.62 8.39 11.89
CA PRO A 46 13.49 8.28 10.43
C PRO A 46 14.85 8.08 9.76
N VAL A 47 15.71 7.27 10.39
CA VAL A 47 16.94 6.80 9.78
C VAL A 47 16.52 5.77 8.75
N PRO A 48 16.73 6.04 7.47
CA PRO A 48 16.23 5.21 6.38
C PRO A 48 16.58 3.72 6.51
N ALA A 49 17.71 3.41 7.11
CA ALA A 49 18.19 2.06 7.28
C ALA A 49 17.45 1.22 8.33
N MET A 50 16.79 1.87 9.30
CA MET A 50 16.16 1.19 10.42
C MET A 50 14.63 1.09 10.30
N ALA A 51 14.03 1.86 9.39
CA ALA A 51 12.59 1.91 9.18
C ALA A 51 12.20 1.63 7.70
N ALA A 52 12.90 0.69 7.06
CA ALA A 52 12.59 0.27 5.70
C ALA A 52 11.11 -0.15 5.59
N GLY A 53 10.36 0.46 4.69
CA GLY A 53 8.99 0.09 4.38
C GLY A 53 7.88 0.79 5.15
N VAL A 54 8.18 1.64 6.13
CA VAL A 54 7.17 2.47 6.82
C VAL A 54 7.33 3.96 6.52
N GLN A 55 8.54 4.37 6.12
CA GLN A 55 8.86 5.73 5.70
C GLN A 55 9.47 5.72 4.29
N TYR A 56 9.22 6.79 3.55
CA TYR A 56 9.62 6.92 2.15
C TYR A 56 10.42 8.22 1.96
N PRO A 57 11.64 8.32 2.51
CA PRO A 57 12.44 9.53 2.38
C PRO A 57 12.87 9.76 0.92
N ALA A 58 12.52 10.92 0.37
CA ALA A 58 12.88 11.35 -0.97
C ALA A 58 13.94 12.45 -0.99
N GLY A 59 14.10 13.17 0.13
CA GLY A 59 14.99 14.28 0.36
C GLY A 59 14.39 15.27 1.35
N ASP A 60 15.23 16.08 2.00
CA ASP A 60 14.79 17.06 2.99
C ASP A 60 13.94 18.17 2.35
N ASP A 61 14.26 18.55 1.13
CA ASP A 61 13.50 19.51 0.32
C ASP A 61 12.06 19.06 0.06
N VAL A 62 11.84 17.78 -0.24
CA VAL A 62 10.50 17.20 -0.43
C VAL A 62 9.74 17.19 0.90
N LEU A 63 10.44 16.85 2.00
CA LEU A 63 9.85 16.85 3.34
C LEU A 63 9.43 18.26 3.77
N GLU A 64 10.25 19.27 3.51
CA GLU A 64 9.94 20.69 3.81
C GLU A 64 8.69 21.13 3.05
N VAL A 65 8.62 20.89 1.72
CA VAL A 65 7.44 21.23 0.90
C VAL A 65 6.17 20.56 1.40
N ALA A 66 6.24 19.27 1.74
CA ALA A 66 5.11 18.53 2.28
C ALA A 66 4.65 19.07 3.63
N SER A 67 5.60 19.40 4.53
CA SER A 67 5.33 19.89 5.87
C SER A 67 4.72 21.29 5.85
N ASP A 68 5.26 22.21 5.07
CA ASP A 68 4.76 23.57 4.92
C ASP A 68 3.33 23.60 4.37
N ALA A 69 3.06 22.79 3.34
CA ALA A 69 1.72 22.66 2.79
C ALA A 69 0.74 22.05 3.80
N TYR A 70 1.17 21.02 4.53
CA TYR A 70 0.34 20.37 5.56
C TYR A 70 -0.05 21.36 6.67
N LEU A 71 0.91 22.09 7.20
CA LEU A 71 0.69 23.08 8.27
C LEU A 71 -0.17 24.25 7.82
N SER A 72 0.00 24.72 6.58
CA SER A 72 -0.80 25.82 6.01
C SER A 72 -2.28 25.47 5.89
N PHE A 73 -2.63 24.19 5.76
CA PHE A 73 -4.01 23.71 5.63
C PHE A 73 -4.47 22.83 6.82
N PHE A 74 -3.76 22.91 7.95
CA PHE A 74 -4.00 22.06 9.13
C PHE A 74 -5.45 22.08 9.63
N SER A 75 -6.10 23.27 9.64
CA SER A 75 -7.45 23.45 10.18
C SER A 75 -8.56 23.38 9.15
N THR A 76 -8.26 22.96 7.90
CA THR A 76 -9.22 22.92 6.80
C THR A 76 -9.79 21.51 6.57
N ASN A 77 -10.94 21.42 5.89
CA ASN A 77 -11.70 20.18 5.75
C ASN A 77 -12.15 19.93 4.31
N GLY A 78 -11.72 18.82 3.73
CA GLY A 78 -12.05 18.40 2.36
C GLY A 78 -13.52 17.97 2.15
N LEU A 79 -14.36 17.88 3.18
CA LEU A 79 -15.78 17.55 3.04
C LEU A 79 -16.59 18.70 2.43
N LEU A 80 -16.19 19.94 2.66
CA LEU A 80 -16.98 21.13 2.38
C LEU A 80 -16.33 21.98 1.26
N PRO A 81 -16.45 21.57 -0.01
CA PRO A 81 -15.80 22.25 -1.13
C PRO A 81 -16.30 23.70 -1.33
N SER A 82 -17.52 24.02 -0.91
CA SER A 82 -18.06 25.38 -0.95
C SER A 82 -17.40 26.33 0.05
N ILE A 83 -16.89 25.79 1.17
CA ILE A 83 -16.18 26.56 2.20
C ILE A 83 -14.68 26.59 1.91
N PHE A 84 -14.12 25.48 1.41
CA PHE A 84 -12.69 25.31 1.10
C PHE A 84 -12.47 25.03 -0.38
N PRO A 85 -12.73 25.98 -1.29
CA PRO A 85 -12.60 25.75 -2.74
C PRO A 85 -11.16 25.45 -3.18
N SER A 86 -10.15 25.86 -2.40
CA SER A 86 -8.77 25.47 -2.65
C SER A 86 -8.53 23.98 -2.51
N LEU A 87 -9.15 23.33 -1.51
CA LEU A 87 -9.04 21.89 -1.33
C LEU A 87 -9.76 21.11 -2.43
N ALA A 88 -10.92 21.59 -2.86
CA ALA A 88 -11.63 21.02 -4.01
C ALA A 88 -10.76 21.07 -5.29
N ARG A 89 -10.07 22.19 -5.52
CA ARG A 89 -9.12 22.33 -6.63
C ARG A 89 -7.93 21.39 -6.47
N PHE A 90 -7.30 21.34 -5.29
CA PHE A 90 -6.13 20.47 -5.06
C PHE A 90 -6.50 18.99 -5.24
N GLU A 91 -7.64 18.55 -4.73
CA GLU A 91 -8.11 17.19 -4.94
C GLU A 91 -8.34 16.90 -6.42
N HIS A 92 -9.01 17.80 -7.14
CA HIS A 92 -9.22 17.68 -8.58
C HIS A 92 -7.88 17.56 -9.33
N ASP A 93 -6.92 18.45 -9.04
CA ASP A 93 -5.60 18.46 -9.67
C ASP A 93 -4.83 17.16 -9.38
N VAL A 94 -4.82 16.69 -8.12
CA VAL A 94 -4.18 15.43 -7.73
C VAL A 94 -4.78 14.25 -8.48
N ILE A 95 -6.12 14.15 -8.55
CA ILE A 95 -6.80 13.08 -9.27
C ILE A 95 -6.49 13.14 -10.77
N SER A 96 -6.49 14.33 -11.36
CA SER A 96 -6.17 14.51 -12.78
C SER A 96 -4.72 14.14 -13.11
N MET A 97 -3.76 14.54 -12.27
CA MET A 97 -2.36 14.15 -12.42
C MET A 97 -2.18 12.63 -12.27
N THR A 98 -2.83 12.02 -11.27
CA THR A 98 -2.78 10.58 -11.04
C THR A 98 -3.40 9.81 -12.22
N ALA A 99 -4.55 10.26 -12.71
CA ALA A 99 -5.18 9.69 -13.90
C ALA A 99 -4.25 9.75 -15.12
N GLY A 100 -3.56 10.88 -15.33
CA GLY A 100 -2.58 11.04 -16.41
C GLY A 100 -1.40 10.06 -16.28
N ILE A 101 -0.84 9.90 -15.09
CA ILE A 101 0.24 8.94 -14.80
C ILE A 101 -0.20 7.49 -15.10
N LEU A 102 -1.48 7.18 -14.84
CA LEU A 102 -2.07 5.85 -15.02
C LEU A 102 -2.81 5.69 -16.38
N HIS A 103 -2.59 6.58 -17.34
CA HIS A 103 -3.14 6.57 -18.69
C HIS A 103 -4.69 6.50 -18.75
N GLY A 104 -5.35 7.21 -17.84
CA GLY A 104 -6.81 7.24 -17.73
C GLY A 104 -7.43 8.52 -18.29
N ASP A 105 -7.70 8.59 -19.60
CA ASP A 105 -8.22 9.79 -20.28
C ASP A 105 -9.57 10.31 -19.73
N ARG A 106 -10.42 9.42 -19.25
CA ARG A 106 -11.74 9.72 -18.67
C ARG A 106 -11.83 9.41 -17.17
N ALA A 107 -10.70 9.09 -16.58
CA ALA A 107 -10.66 8.63 -15.20
C ALA A 107 -11.01 9.75 -14.22
N VAL A 108 -11.74 9.37 -13.19
CA VAL A 108 -12.16 10.19 -12.06
C VAL A 108 -11.91 9.47 -10.77
N GLY A 109 -11.91 10.18 -9.64
CA GLY A 109 -11.61 9.51 -8.37
C GLY A 109 -11.73 10.41 -7.17
N SER A 110 -11.16 9.97 -6.07
CA SER A 110 -11.09 10.74 -4.83
C SER A 110 -9.80 10.46 -4.06
N ILE A 111 -9.39 11.43 -3.24
CA ILE A 111 -8.35 11.22 -2.24
C ILE A 111 -8.99 10.52 -1.02
N THR A 112 -8.28 9.52 -0.51
CA THR A 112 -8.63 8.74 0.69
C THR A 112 -7.56 8.89 1.76
N SER A 113 -7.81 8.37 2.96
CA SER A 113 -6.87 8.44 4.09
C SER A 113 -5.69 7.48 3.98
N GLY A 114 -5.70 6.57 3.01
CA GLY A 114 -4.64 5.58 2.81
C GLY A 114 -5.09 4.40 1.97
N GLY A 115 -4.14 3.54 1.56
CA GLY A 115 -4.37 2.41 0.67
C GLY A 115 -5.47 1.47 1.14
N SER A 116 -5.56 1.22 2.45
CA SER A 116 -6.66 0.40 3.00
C SER A 116 -8.04 0.99 2.71
N GLU A 117 -8.21 2.32 2.84
CA GLU A 117 -9.48 2.97 2.47
C GLU A 117 -9.70 2.95 0.96
N SER A 118 -8.66 3.18 0.15
CA SER A 118 -8.75 3.08 -1.31
C SER A 118 -9.22 1.70 -1.75
N ILE A 119 -8.67 0.63 -1.19
CA ILE A 119 -9.09 -0.76 -1.42
C ILE A 119 -10.56 -0.96 -0.97
N LEU A 120 -10.92 -0.50 0.24
CA LEU A 120 -12.29 -0.58 0.74
C LEU A 120 -13.28 0.09 -0.24
N MET A 121 -12.94 1.27 -0.75
CA MET A 121 -13.79 1.99 -1.70
C MET A 121 -13.88 1.28 -3.06
N GLY A 122 -12.78 0.69 -3.55
CA GLY A 122 -12.77 -0.14 -4.75
C GLY A 122 -13.68 -1.37 -4.62
N VAL A 123 -13.58 -2.09 -3.49
CA VAL A 123 -14.43 -3.26 -3.20
C VAL A 123 -15.90 -2.87 -3.03
N LYS A 124 -16.20 -1.75 -2.32
CA LYS A 124 -17.55 -1.21 -2.19
C LYS A 124 -18.15 -0.84 -3.55
N SER A 125 -17.38 -0.15 -4.39
CA SER A 125 -17.79 0.22 -5.74
C SER A 125 -18.12 -1.00 -6.60
N ALA A 126 -17.25 -2.01 -6.57
CA ALA A 126 -17.47 -3.26 -7.30
C ALA A 126 -18.70 -4.03 -6.81
N ARG A 127 -18.93 -4.10 -5.49
CA ARG A 127 -20.10 -4.72 -4.91
C ARG A 127 -21.39 -4.03 -5.38
N ASP A 128 -21.43 -2.70 -5.31
CA ASP A 128 -22.63 -1.95 -5.64
C ASP A 128 -22.91 -1.97 -7.16
N ARG A 129 -21.86 -1.93 -7.98
CA ARG A 129 -21.98 -2.17 -9.42
C ARG A 129 -22.46 -3.60 -9.71
N GLY A 130 -21.92 -4.60 -9.00
CA GLY A 130 -22.36 -5.98 -9.12
C GLY A 130 -23.85 -6.16 -8.79
N ARG A 131 -24.34 -5.51 -7.75
CA ARG A 131 -25.78 -5.52 -7.40
C ARG A 131 -26.67 -4.92 -8.48
N GLU A 132 -26.18 -3.93 -9.20
CA GLU A 132 -26.92 -3.33 -10.31
C GLU A 132 -26.90 -4.20 -11.57
N LEU A 133 -25.74 -4.71 -11.96
CA LEU A 133 -25.57 -5.46 -13.21
C LEU A 133 -25.94 -6.94 -13.10
N HIS A 134 -25.83 -7.52 -11.90
CA HIS A 134 -26.05 -8.95 -11.61
C HIS A 134 -26.96 -9.11 -10.39
N PRO A 135 -28.22 -8.65 -10.44
CA PRO A 135 -29.14 -8.63 -9.28
C PRO A 135 -29.52 -10.01 -8.77
N ASP A 136 -29.27 -11.07 -9.54
CA ASP A 136 -29.48 -12.47 -9.17
C ASP A 136 -28.34 -13.05 -8.30
N VAL A 137 -27.22 -12.34 -8.14
CA VAL A 137 -26.10 -12.75 -7.29
C VAL A 137 -26.38 -12.36 -5.85
N SER A 138 -26.76 -13.32 -5.02
CA SER A 138 -27.06 -13.14 -3.59
C SER A 138 -25.80 -13.21 -2.70
N GLU A 139 -24.80 -13.96 -3.10
CA GLU A 139 -23.52 -14.14 -2.40
C GLU A 139 -22.35 -13.68 -3.29
N PRO A 140 -22.09 -12.38 -3.37
CA PRO A 140 -21.06 -11.85 -4.27
C PRO A 140 -19.67 -12.32 -3.87
N GLU A 141 -18.89 -12.74 -4.85
CA GLU A 141 -17.54 -13.24 -4.68
C GLU A 141 -16.51 -12.22 -5.21
N MET A 142 -15.36 -12.16 -4.51
CA MET A 142 -14.16 -11.46 -4.92
C MET A 142 -13.05 -12.46 -5.15
N VAL A 143 -12.57 -12.58 -6.40
CA VAL A 143 -11.47 -13.47 -6.76
C VAL A 143 -10.16 -12.70 -6.72
N LEU A 144 -9.16 -13.23 -6.01
CA LEU A 144 -7.90 -12.53 -5.79
C LEU A 144 -6.73 -13.50 -5.59
N PRO A 145 -5.50 -13.08 -5.97
CA PRO A 145 -4.29 -13.83 -5.63
C PRO A 145 -4.14 -13.97 -4.12
N GLU A 146 -3.59 -15.05 -3.64
CA GLU A 146 -3.29 -15.22 -2.21
C GLU A 146 -2.19 -14.26 -1.71
N SER A 147 -1.41 -13.66 -2.62
CA SER A 147 -0.45 -12.57 -2.35
C SER A 147 -1.10 -11.19 -2.20
N ALA A 148 -2.42 -11.06 -2.43
CA ALA A 148 -3.11 -9.77 -2.32
C ALA A 148 -3.04 -9.20 -0.90
N HIS A 149 -3.08 -7.88 -0.80
CA HIS A 149 -2.96 -7.19 0.48
C HIS A 149 -4.12 -7.54 1.44
N PRO A 150 -3.86 -7.77 2.76
CA PRO A 150 -4.88 -8.15 3.75
C PRO A 150 -6.10 -7.23 3.84
N ALA A 151 -5.99 -5.97 3.39
CA ALA A 151 -7.13 -5.05 3.34
C ALA A 151 -8.29 -5.54 2.47
N PHE A 152 -8.06 -6.45 1.50
CA PHE A 152 -9.13 -7.07 0.73
C PHE A 152 -9.99 -8.00 1.58
N TRP A 153 -9.38 -8.78 2.49
CA TRP A 153 -10.13 -9.62 3.45
C TRP A 153 -10.93 -8.77 4.42
N LYS A 154 -10.33 -7.67 4.89
CA LYS A 154 -11.05 -6.66 5.70
C LYS A 154 -12.23 -6.07 4.94
N ALA A 155 -12.05 -5.70 3.68
CA ALA A 155 -13.12 -5.18 2.84
C ALA A 155 -14.22 -6.23 2.58
N ALA A 156 -13.84 -7.48 2.31
CA ALA A 156 -14.78 -8.59 2.14
C ALA A 156 -15.64 -8.79 3.40
N HIS A 157 -15.01 -8.77 4.58
CA HIS A 157 -15.71 -8.86 5.87
C HIS A 157 -16.70 -7.70 6.07
N TYR A 158 -16.29 -6.45 5.78
CA TYR A 158 -17.15 -5.29 6.00
C TYR A 158 -18.31 -5.18 5.02
N PHE A 159 -18.10 -5.62 3.78
CA PHE A 159 -19.07 -5.41 2.70
C PHE A 159 -19.82 -6.69 2.30
N GLY A 160 -19.57 -7.80 2.97
CA GLY A 160 -20.27 -9.05 2.74
C GLY A 160 -19.96 -9.71 1.40
N LEU A 161 -18.68 -9.68 0.97
CA LEU A 161 -18.21 -10.46 -0.16
C LEU A 161 -17.50 -11.72 0.35
N LYS A 162 -17.58 -12.80 -0.43
CA LYS A 162 -16.82 -14.02 -0.19
C LYS A 162 -15.47 -13.94 -0.94
N PRO A 163 -14.31 -13.91 -0.24
CA PRO A 163 -13.02 -13.95 -0.91
C PRO A 163 -12.73 -15.36 -1.44
N VAL A 164 -12.39 -15.46 -2.73
CA VAL A 164 -11.97 -16.68 -3.41
C VAL A 164 -10.49 -16.53 -3.73
N ARG A 165 -9.64 -17.23 -2.95
CA ARG A 165 -8.18 -17.16 -3.11
C ARG A 165 -7.71 -18.03 -4.25
N VAL A 166 -6.79 -17.49 -5.05
CA VAL A 166 -6.08 -18.22 -6.11
C VAL A 166 -4.62 -18.39 -5.69
N PRO A 167 -4.10 -19.63 -5.69
CA PRO A 167 -2.72 -19.88 -5.30
C PRO A 167 -1.72 -19.29 -6.30
N LEU A 168 -0.48 -19.09 -5.84
CA LEU A 168 0.65 -18.75 -6.71
C LEU A 168 1.24 -20.01 -7.33
N GLY A 169 1.77 -19.86 -8.55
CA GLY A 169 2.58 -20.87 -9.22
C GLY A 169 4.01 -20.97 -8.63
N GLU A 170 4.80 -21.87 -9.18
CA GLU A 170 6.21 -22.05 -8.80
C GLU A 170 7.08 -20.81 -9.08
N ASP A 171 6.66 -20.00 -10.05
CA ASP A 171 7.27 -18.72 -10.42
C ASP A 171 6.87 -17.54 -9.49
N LEU A 172 6.07 -17.84 -8.46
CA LEU A 172 5.51 -16.87 -7.51
C LEU A 172 4.53 -15.87 -8.13
N GLN A 173 4.05 -16.14 -9.35
CA GLN A 173 2.96 -15.41 -10.00
C GLN A 173 1.64 -16.16 -9.79
N VAL A 174 0.52 -15.44 -9.88
CA VAL A 174 -0.79 -16.08 -9.87
C VAL A 174 -1.00 -16.88 -11.16
N ASP A 175 -1.43 -18.14 -11.03
CA ASP A 175 -1.79 -18.99 -12.18
C ASP A 175 -3.09 -18.48 -12.83
N VAL A 176 -2.99 -17.96 -14.05
CA VAL A 176 -4.12 -17.38 -14.82
C VAL A 176 -5.22 -18.42 -15.06
N ASP A 177 -4.87 -19.68 -15.34
CA ASP A 177 -5.85 -20.72 -15.55
C ASP A 177 -6.55 -21.15 -14.25
N ALA A 178 -5.82 -21.19 -13.13
CA ALA A 178 -6.43 -21.37 -11.82
C ALA A 178 -7.34 -20.20 -11.47
N TYR A 179 -6.93 -18.96 -11.81
CA TYR A 179 -7.74 -17.76 -11.63
C TYR A 179 -9.06 -17.85 -12.41
N ARG A 180 -9.00 -18.22 -13.70
CA ARG A 180 -10.19 -18.43 -14.54
C ARG A 180 -11.11 -19.52 -13.97
N ARG A 181 -10.56 -20.64 -13.49
CA ARG A 181 -11.35 -21.72 -12.85
C ARG A 181 -12.00 -21.29 -11.54
N ALA A 182 -11.38 -20.38 -10.80
CA ALA A 182 -11.91 -19.86 -9.53
C ALA A 182 -13.12 -18.91 -9.72
N MET A 183 -13.29 -18.36 -10.92
CA MET A 183 -14.39 -17.44 -11.23
C MET A 183 -15.71 -18.17 -11.38
N THR A 184 -16.55 -18.15 -10.36
CA THR A 184 -17.93 -18.66 -10.44
C THR A 184 -18.87 -17.63 -11.08
N ARG A 185 -20.14 -17.96 -11.22
CA ARG A 185 -21.17 -17.01 -11.64
C ARG A 185 -21.44 -15.88 -10.62
N ASN A 186 -20.98 -16.05 -9.37
CA ASN A 186 -21.15 -15.10 -8.29
C ASN A 186 -20.01 -14.08 -8.21
N ALA A 187 -18.96 -14.22 -9.03
CA ALA A 187 -17.86 -13.27 -9.06
C ALA A 187 -18.34 -11.88 -9.53
N VAL A 188 -18.09 -10.85 -8.73
CA VAL A 188 -18.41 -9.45 -9.04
C VAL A 188 -17.17 -8.58 -9.08
N LEU A 189 -16.05 -9.09 -8.55
CA LEU A 189 -14.77 -8.39 -8.48
C LEU A 189 -13.62 -9.35 -8.71
N LEU A 190 -12.72 -8.99 -9.62
CA LEU A 190 -11.39 -9.57 -9.77
C LEU A 190 -10.34 -8.57 -9.27
N VAL A 191 -9.24 -9.08 -8.72
CA VAL A 191 -8.16 -8.26 -8.14
C VAL A 191 -6.82 -8.68 -8.71
N GLY A 192 -5.97 -7.71 -9.03
CA GLY A 192 -4.54 -7.89 -9.30
C GLY A 192 -3.73 -6.82 -8.60
N SER A 193 -2.46 -7.10 -8.31
CA SER A 193 -1.56 -6.18 -7.60
C SER A 193 -0.45 -5.65 -8.52
N ALA A 194 -0.11 -4.39 -8.37
CA ALA A 194 0.97 -3.73 -9.10
C ALA A 194 1.87 -2.90 -8.17
N PRO A 195 2.84 -3.54 -7.47
CA PRO A 195 3.07 -4.98 -7.35
C PRO A 195 2.43 -5.59 -6.10
N SER A 196 2.54 -6.93 -5.98
CA SER A 196 2.30 -7.63 -4.70
C SER A 196 3.32 -7.20 -3.64
N LEU A 197 2.85 -7.05 -2.39
CA LEU A 197 3.63 -6.41 -1.32
C LEU A 197 4.92 -7.16 -0.95
N THR A 198 4.89 -8.50 -0.90
CA THR A 198 6.05 -9.30 -0.49
C THR A 198 7.02 -9.59 -1.64
N LEU A 199 6.49 -9.79 -2.85
CA LEU A 199 7.27 -10.27 -3.98
C LEU A 199 7.77 -9.15 -4.88
N GLY A 200 7.12 -7.98 -4.84
CA GLY A 200 7.46 -6.85 -5.71
C GLY A 200 7.18 -7.08 -7.20
N MET A 201 6.42 -8.11 -7.51
CA MET A 201 6.05 -8.47 -8.88
C MET A 201 4.64 -7.98 -9.21
N VAL A 202 4.48 -7.44 -10.40
CA VAL A 202 3.18 -7.06 -10.96
C VAL A 202 2.49 -8.36 -11.39
N ASP A 203 1.24 -8.57 -10.94
CA ASP A 203 0.43 -9.70 -11.40
C ASP A 203 0.18 -9.62 -12.93
N PRO A 204 -0.18 -10.73 -13.60
CA PRO A 204 -0.42 -10.76 -15.05
C PRO A 204 -1.74 -10.06 -15.43
N ILE A 205 -1.83 -8.76 -15.15
CA ILE A 205 -3.06 -7.95 -15.28
C ILE A 205 -3.58 -7.92 -16.71
N GLU A 206 -2.68 -7.93 -17.70
CA GLU A 206 -3.05 -7.99 -19.13
C GLU A 206 -3.81 -9.27 -19.49
N GLU A 207 -3.60 -10.36 -18.75
CA GLU A 207 -4.31 -11.64 -18.96
C GLU A 207 -5.54 -11.77 -18.05
N LEU A 208 -5.51 -11.16 -16.86
CA LEU A 208 -6.59 -11.27 -15.88
C LEU A 208 -7.73 -10.27 -16.12
N ALA A 209 -7.44 -9.02 -16.46
CA ALA A 209 -8.46 -7.98 -16.58
C ALA A 209 -9.45 -8.22 -17.73
N PRO A 210 -9.07 -8.79 -18.89
CA PRO A 210 -10.02 -9.17 -19.93
C PRO A 210 -11.08 -10.18 -19.44
N LEU A 211 -10.75 -11.07 -18.49
CA LEU A 211 -11.71 -11.99 -17.91
C LEU A 211 -12.87 -11.28 -17.18
N ALA A 212 -12.57 -10.12 -16.58
CA ALA A 212 -13.60 -9.30 -15.95
C ALA A 212 -14.46 -8.57 -17.00
N GLU A 213 -13.84 -8.05 -18.06
CA GLU A 213 -14.52 -7.39 -19.15
C GLU A 213 -15.52 -8.32 -19.85
N GLU A 214 -15.11 -9.54 -20.17
CA GLU A 214 -15.96 -10.58 -20.79
C GLU A 214 -17.25 -10.87 -20.01
N ARG A 215 -17.24 -10.66 -18.69
CA ARG A 215 -18.38 -10.93 -17.80
C ARG A 215 -19.05 -9.67 -17.28
N ALA A 216 -18.63 -8.49 -17.73
CA ALA A 216 -19.11 -7.19 -17.27
C ALA A 216 -19.01 -6.99 -15.72
N ILE A 217 -18.00 -7.62 -15.07
CA ILE A 217 -17.68 -7.45 -13.67
C ILE A 217 -16.52 -6.48 -13.46
N SER A 218 -16.21 -6.12 -12.24
CA SER A 218 -15.15 -5.15 -11.93
C SER A 218 -13.78 -5.83 -11.85
N PHE A 219 -12.73 -5.12 -12.29
CA PHE A 219 -11.34 -5.47 -12.02
C PHE A 219 -10.65 -4.32 -11.28
N HIS A 220 -10.13 -4.60 -10.10
CA HIS A 220 -9.39 -3.63 -9.29
C HIS A 220 -7.90 -3.93 -9.33
N VAL A 221 -7.08 -2.92 -9.63
CA VAL A 221 -5.63 -3.00 -9.51
C VAL A 221 -5.19 -2.33 -8.21
N ASP A 222 -4.60 -3.11 -7.32
CA ASP A 222 -3.91 -2.57 -6.16
C ASP A 222 -2.51 -2.11 -6.56
N ALA A 223 -2.42 -0.83 -6.90
CA ALA A 223 -1.16 -0.12 -7.15
C ALA A 223 -0.80 0.83 -6.00
N CYS A 224 -1.26 0.55 -4.77
CA CYS A 224 -0.93 1.36 -3.59
C CYS A 224 0.57 1.59 -3.42
N VAL A 225 1.38 0.64 -3.82
CA VAL A 225 2.85 0.78 -3.78
C VAL A 225 3.41 1.25 -5.12
N GLY A 226 2.96 0.67 -6.23
CA GLY A 226 3.58 0.88 -7.55
C GLY A 226 3.06 2.08 -8.34
N GLY A 227 1.88 2.62 -8.02
CA GLY A 227 1.22 3.63 -8.84
C GLY A 227 2.02 4.93 -9.06
N TYR A 228 2.87 5.32 -8.11
CA TYR A 228 3.79 6.45 -8.23
C TYR A 228 5.26 6.04 -8.40
N PHE A 229 5.52 4.80 -8.83
CA PHE A 229 6.86 4.30 -9.10
C PHE A 229 6.95 3.63 -10.47
N LEU A 230 6.11 2.64 -10.73
CA LEU A 230 6.17 1.80 -11.94
C LEU A 230 6.03 2.59 -13.25
N PRO A 231 5.15 3.59 -13.39
CA PRO A 231 5.07 4.38 -14.62
C PRO A 231 6.36 5.13 -14.93
N PHE A 232 7.08 5.60 -13.92
CA PHE A 232 8.37 6.28 -14.10
C PHE A 232 9.50 5.30 -14.36
N ALA A 233 9.43 4.08 -13.82
CA ALA A 233 10.36 3.01 -14.17
C ALA A 233 10.18 2.58 -15.63
N GLU A 234 8.95 2.48 -16.12
CA GLU A 234 8.63 2.25 -17.54
C GLU A 234 9.21 3.35 -18.44
N GLN A 235 9.07 4.63 -18.08
CA GLN A 235 9.66 5.77 -18.80
C GLN A 235 11.20 5.66 -18.89
N LEU A 236 11.85 5.08 -17.90
CA LEU A 236 13.28 4.81 -17.87
C LEU A 236 13.70 3.56 -18.67
N GLY A 237 12.74 2.82 -19.25
CA GLY A 237 12.97 1.64 -20.06
C GLY A 237 13.11 0.34 -19.25
N TYR A 238 12.77 0.33 -17.97
CA TYR A 238 12.67 -0.91 -17.21
C TYR A 238 11.48 -1.76 -17.68
N PRO A 239 11.60 -3.10 -17.67
CA PRO A 239 10.53 -3.99 -18.13
C PRO A 239 9.40 -4.07 -17.08
N VAL A 240 8.47 -3.13 -17.15
CA VAL A 240 7.27 -3.09 -16.30
C VAL A 240 6.10 -3.68 -17.08
N PRO A 241 5.43 -4.77 -16.59
CA PRO A 241 4.20 -5.25 -17.20
C PRO A 241 3.11 -4.18 -17.17
N CYS A 242 2.28 -4.12 -18.20
CA CYS A 242 1.18 -3.16 -18.26
C CYS A 242 0.13 -3.49 -17.19
N PHE A 243 -0.25 -2.51 -16.38
CA PHE A 243 -1.15 -2.74 -15.22
C PHE A 243 -2.24 -1.69 -15.08
N ASP A 244 -2.15 -0.60 -15.84
CA ASP A 244 -2.97 0.58 -15.69
C ASP A 244 -4.18 0.62 -16.64
N PHE A 245 -4.78 1.79 -16.84
CA PHE A 245 -5.97 1.93 -17.67
C PHE A 245 -5.73 1.66 -19.17
N ARG A 246 -4.51 1.42 -19.61
CA ARG A 246 -4.24 0.89 -20.97
C ARG A 246 -4.76 -0.53 -21.12
N VAL A 247 -4.85 -1.30 -20.02
CA VAL A 247 -5.40 -2.66 -20.06
C VAL A 247 -6.92 -2.62 -20.08
N PRO A 248 -7.58 -3.16 -21.11
CA PRO A 248 -9.04 -3.32 -21.12
C PRO A 248 -9.51 -4.15 -19.92
N GLY A 249 -10.69 -3.79 -19.38
CA GLY A 249 -11.26 -4.50 -18.22
C GLY A 249 -10.82 -3.93 -16.85
N VAL A 250 -9.70 -3.22 -16.73
CA VAL A 250 -9.35 -2.52 -15.48
C VAL A 250 -10.38 -1.43 -15.21
N THR A 251 -11.11 -1.53 -14.08
CA THR A 251 -12.17 -0.58 -13.72
C THR A 251 -11.73 0.43 -12.67
N THR A 252 -10.92 0.02 -11.70
CA THR A 252 -10.44 0.89 -10.62
C THR A 252 -8.98 0.59 -10.27
N ILE A 253 -8.24 1.64 -9.84
CA ILE A 253 -6.85 1.53 -9.40
C ILE A 253 -6.70 2.30 -8.09
N SER A 254 -6.07 1.68 -7.06
CA SER A 254 -5.62 2.37 -5.85
C SER A 254 -4.14 2.73 -5.95
N ALA A 255 -3.76 3.95 -5.53
CA ALA A 255 -2.37 4.41 -5.56
C ALA A 255 -2.08 5.35 -4.37
N ASP A 256 -1.04 5.04 -3.56
CA ASP A 256 -0.77 5.78 -2.33
C ASP A 256 0.19 6.96 -2.56
N LEU A 257 -0.35 8.16 -2.37
CA LEU A 257 0.44 9.39 -2.36
C LEU A 257 1.47 9.41 -1.23
N HIS A 258 1.13 8.85 -0.07
CA HIS A 258 1.97 8.83 1.12
C HIS A 258 3.02 7.70 1.16
N LYS A 259 3.13 6.93 0.07
CA LYS A 259 4.22 5.96 -0.17
C LYS A 259 5.20 6.55 -1.18
N PHE A 260 5.24 6.03 -2.39
CA PHE A 260 6.12 6.55 -3.45
C PHE A 260 5.63 7.83 -4.13
N GLY A 261 4.45 8.35 -3.73
CA GLY A 261 4.07 9.73 -4.00
C GLY A 261 4.76 10.74 -3.07
N TYR A 262 5.47 10.28 -2.03
CA TYR A 262 6.27 11.03 -1.07
C TYR A 262 5.52 12.11 -0.28
N ALA A 263 4.18 12.09 -0.30
CA ALA A 263 3.35 13.02 0.45
C ALA A 263 3.25 12.65 1.94
N ALA A 264 2.73 13.57 2.74
CA ALA A 264 2.42 13.33 4.16
C ALA A 264 1.44 12.15 4.31
N LYS A 265 1.56 11.42 5.44
CA LYS A 265 0.64 10.31 5.76
C LYS A 265 -0.81 10.81 5.81
N GLY A 266 -1.74 9.91 5.48
CA GLY A 266 -3.16 10.24 5.37
C GLY A 266 -3.59 10.62 3.94
N ALA A 267 -2.83 10.23 2.90
CA ALA A 267 -3.16 10.50 1.51
C ALA A 267 -2.93 9.28 0.61
N SER A 268 -3.98 8.82 -0.05
CA SER A 268 -4.00 7.82 -1.11
C SER A 268 -5.05 8.22 -2.15
N THR A 269 -5.09 7.55 -3.28
CA THR A 269 -6.12 7.76 -4.31
C THR A 269 -6.81 6.46 -4.65
N ILE A 270 -8.10 6.57 -4.95
CA ILE A 270 -8.86 5.55 -5.69
C ILE A 270 -9.33 6.20 -6.99
N ILE A 271 -8.91 5.64 -8.10
CA ILE A 271 -9.19 6.13 -9.45
C ILE A 271 -10.11 5.13 -10.14
N SER A 272 -11.21 5.61 -10.69
CA SER A 272 -12.15 4.85 -11.51
C SER A 272 -11.94 5.21 -12.98
N ARG A 273 -12.04 4.23 -13.87
CA ARG A 273 -11.86 4.39 -15.33
C ARG A 273 -12.71 5.51 -15.92
N ASP A 274 -13.93 5.67 -15.39
CA ASP A 274 -14.90 6.67 -15.88
C ASP A 274 -15.95 7.02 -14.81
N PRO A 275 -16.77 8.05 -15.02
CA PRO A 275 -17.83 8.47 -14.10
C PRO A 275 -18.91 7.41 -13.83
N ASP A 276 -19.18 6.51 -14.79
CA ASP A 276 -20.23 5.48 -14.62
C ASP A 276 -19.80 4.43 -13.60
N ILE A 277 -18.50 4.13 -13.52
CA ILE A 277 -17.94 3.28 -12.47
C ILE A 277 -17.89 4.05 -11.15
N PHE A 278 -17.41 5.30 -11.17
CA PHE A 278 -17.24 6.14 -9.98
C PHE A 278 -18.54 6.38 -9.21
N ARG A 279 -19.70 6.48 -9.89
CA ARG A 279 -21.00 6.69 -9.23
C ARG A 279 -21.31 5.61 -8.17
N HIS A 280 -20.80 4.38 -8.34
CA HIS A 280 -20.99 3.29 -7.38
C HIS A 280 -20.10 3.44 -6.13
N GLN A 281 -19.07 4.29 -6.20
CA GLN A 281 -18.25 4.64 -5.03
C GLN A 281 -18.96 5.64 -4.13
N VAL A 282 -19.67 6.60 -4.72
CA VAL A 282 -20.29 7.73 -4.02
C VAL A 282 -21.46 7.28 -3.17
N PHE A 283 -21.45 7.66 -1.89
CA PHE A 283 -22.61 7.55 -1.02
C PHE A 283 -23.44 8.83 -1.12
N ARG A 284 -24.77 8.69 -1.27
CA ARG A 284 -25.74 9.78 -1.29
C ARG A 284 -26.81 9.52 -0.26
N PHE A 285 -27.00 10.47 0.64
CA PHE A 285 -28.14 10.49 1.55
C PHE A 285 -29.18 11.45 1.00
N GLY A 286 -30.23 10.90 0.44
CA GLY A 286 -31.34 11.60 -0.18
C GLY A 286 -32.50 10.62 -0.43
N GLY A 287 -33.58 11.08 -1.00
CA GLY A 287 -34.74 10.26 -1.33
C GLY A 287 -36.02 11.09 -1.29
N PRO A 288 -37.20 10.43 -1.36
CA PRO A 288 -38.50 11.13 -1.37
C PRO A 288 -38.70 12.07 -0.18
N GLU A 289 -38.10 11.74 0.98
CA GLU A 289 -38.22 12.54 2.21
C GLU A 289 -37.16 13.66 2.31
N ARG A 290 -36.04 13.56 1.53
CA ARG A 290 -34.95 14.53 1.46
C ARG A 290 -34.41 14.60 0.04
N PRO A 291 -35.04 15.34 -0.87
CA PRO A 291 -34.69 15.36 -2.29
C PRO A 291 -33.40 16.15 -2.62
N ASP A 292 -32.84 16.83 -1.64
CA ASP A 292 -31.73 17.81 -1.81
C ASP A 292 -30.33 17.21 -1.64
N ASP A 293 -30.16 15.88 -1.57
CA ASP A 293 -28.85 15.20 -1.48
C ASP A 293 -27.87 15.92 -0.53
N TRP A 294 -28.33 16.27 0.69
CA TRP A 294 -27.55 17.13 1.58
C TRP A 294 -26.28 16.50 2.15
N TYR A 295 -26.11 15.18 2.00
CA TYR A 295 -24.88 14.49 2.37
C TYR A 295 -24.41 13.58 1.24
N VAL A 296 -23.33 13.98 0.58
CA VAL A 296 -22.73 13.23 -0.54
C VAL A 296 -21.24 13.10 -0.26
N THR A 297 -20.71 11.87 -0.27
CA THR A 297 -19.28 11.62 -0.05
C THR A 297 -18.77 10.46 -0.89
N PRO A 298 -17.58 10.60 -1.53
CA PRO A 298 -16.92 9.53 -2.26
C PRO A 298 -15.98 8.69 -1.39
N SER A 299 -15.85 8.99 -0.08
CA SER A 299 -14.92 8.36 0.87
C SER A 299 -15.65 7.69 2.02
N MET A 300 -14.95 6.82 2.78
CA MET A 300 -15.51 6.19 3.98
C MET A 300 -15.77 7.21 5.08
N THR A 301 -14.96 8.24 5.17
CA THR A 301 -15.10 9.33 6.14
C THR A 301 -15.81 10.52 5.52
N GLY A 302 -16.52 11.31 6.33
CA GLY A 302 -17.03 12.60 5.89
C GLY A 302 -15.93 13.65 5.89
N THR A 303 -15.45 14.00 7.07
CA THR A 303 -14.31 14.94 7.25
C THR A 303 -13.02 14.30 6.73
N ARG A 304 -12.29 15.06 5.88
CA ARG A 304 -10.95 14.70 5.41
C ARG A 304 -9.97 15.82 5.74
N PRO A 305 -8.74 15.50 6.26
CA PRO A 305 -7.78 16.51 6.66
C PRO A 305 -7.25 17.29 5.45
N GLY A 306 -7.44 18.61 5.47
CA GLY A 306 -6.99 19.48 4.38
C GLY A 306 -5.48 19.52 4.23
N GLY A 307 -4.75 19.39 5.34
CA GLY A 307 -3.29 19.32 5.32
C GLY A 307 -2.75 18.17 4.46
N ALA A 308 -3.33 16.97 4.55
CA ALA A 308 -2.92 15.82 3.75
C ALA A 308 -3.20 16.03 2.24
N ILE A 309 -4.35 16.63 1.89
CA ILE A 309 -4.71 16.96 0.51
C ILE A 309 -3.74 18.01 -0.07
N ALA A 310 -3.46 19.08 0.69
CA ALA A 310 -2.56 20.14 0.28
C ALA A 310 -1.11 19.65 0.12
N ALA A 311 -0.62 18.83 1.05
CA ALA A 311 0.71 18.23 0.97
C ALA A 311 0.86 17.31 -0.26
N ALA A 312 -0.16 16.51 -0.56
CA ALA A 312 -0.17 15.66 -1.75
C ALA A 312 -0.07 16.47 -3.04
N TRP A 313 -0.88 17.53 -3.17
CA TRP A 313 -0.82 18.45 -4.30
C TRP A 313 0.54 19.13 -4.42
N ALA A 314 1.06 19.66 -3.30
CA ALA A 314 2.32 20.39 -3.29
C ALA A 314 3.51 19.53 -3.72
N VAL A 315 3.60 18.28 -3.23
CA VAL A 315 4.68 17.36 -3.59
C VAL A 315 4.61 16.96 -5.05
N LEU A 316 3.40 16.64 -5.58
CA LEU A 316 3.24 16.34 -7.02
C LEU A 316 3.68 17.50 -7.90
N MET A 317 3.30 18.74 -7.53
CA MET A 317 3.67 19.95 -8.26
C MET A 317 5.16 20.28 -8.14
N TYR A 318 5.75 20.05 -6.96
CA TYR A 318 7.18 20.31 -6.72
C TYR A 318 8.09 19.35 -7.48
N LEU A 319 7.79 18.06 -7.43
CA LEU A 319 8.59 17.05 -8.12
C LEU A 319 8.36 17.08 -9.63
N GLY A 320 7.11 17.20 -10.07
CA GLY A 320 6.76 17.04 -11.46
C GLY A 320 7.24 15.69 -12.04
N ASN A 321 7.10 15.49 -13.32
CA ASN A 321 7.57 14.27 -14.00
C ASN A 321 9.08 14.02 -13.80
N ASP A 322 9.90 15.07 -14.03
CA ASP A 322 11.36 14.95 -13.97
C ASP A 322 11.87 14.61 -12.56
N GLY A 323 11.20 15.12 -11.51
CA GLY A 323 11.52 14.80 -10.13
C GLY A 323 11.26 13.33 -9.82
N TYR A 324 10.10 12.80 -10.21
CA TYR A 324 9.78 11.38 -10.04
C TYR A 324 10.72 10.49 -10.84
N VAL A 325 10.96 10.78 -12.12
CA VAL A 325 11.92 10.03 -12.96
C VAL A 325 13.30 9.99 -12.30
N ARG A 326 13.80 11.13 -11.81
CA ARG A 326 15.11 11.21 -11.11
C ARG A 326 15.16 10.35 -9.84
N LEU A 327 14.08 10.37 -9.02
CA LEU A 327 14.02 9.60 -7.78
C LEU A 327 13.91 8.10 -8.06
N VAL A 328 13.13 7.70 -9.05
CA VAL A 328 12.99 6.30 -9.46
C VAL A 328 14.29 5.78 -10.08
N ASP A 329 14.95 6.55 -10.97
CA ASP A 329 16.24 6.19 -11.55
C ASP A 329 17.30 5.96 -10.47
N ARG A 330 17.40 6.89 -9.51
CA ARG A 330 18.28 6.74 -8.36
C ARG A 330 17.99 5.45 -7.58
N THR A 331 16.73 5.16 -7.33
CA THR A 331 16.31 3.97 -6.59
C THR A 331 16.63 2.70 -7.36
N MET A 332 16.28 2.62 -8.64
CA MET A 332 16.53 1.42 -9.46
C MET A 332 18.02 1.10 -9.61
N ARG A 333 18.88 2.13 -9.76
CA ARG A 333 20.33 1.92 -9.87
C ARG A 333 20.94 1.24 -8.64
N TYR A 334 20.59 1.65 -7.43
CA TYR A 334 21.14 1.00 -6.25
C TYR A 334 20.46 -0.33 -5.92
N LEU A 335 19.20 -0.54 -6.33
CA LEU A 335 18.49 -1.80 -6.13
C LEU A 335 19.17 -2.98 -6.85
N HIS A 336 19.58 -2.81 -8.09
CA HIS A 336 20.30 -3.86 -8.80
C HIS A 336 21.57 -4.29 -8.03
N ARG A 337 22.35 -3.31 -7.55
CA ARG A 337 23.50 -3.61 -6.68
C ARG A 337 23.09 -4.33 -5.40
N PHE A 338 21.95 -3.98 -4.82
CA PHE A 338 21.44 -4.59 -3.60
C PHE A 338 21.00 -6.04 -3.84
N TRP A 339 20.24 -6.31 -4.90
CA TRP A 339 19.81 -7.65 -5.28
C TRP A 339 21.03 -8.55 -5.63
N ASP A 340 21.98 -8.05 -6.42
CA ASP A 340 23.22 -8.77 -6.75
C ASP A 340 24.02 -9.07 -5.49
N GLY A 341 24.10 -8.13 -4.56
CA GLY A 341 24.78 -8.30 -3.28
C GLY A 341 24.15 -9.38 -2.40
N ILE A 342 22.81 -9.43 -2.31
CA ILE A 342 22.08 -10.49 -1.59
C ILE A 342 22.33 -11.85 -2.27
N ASN A 343 22.17 -11.94 -3.58
CA ASN A 343 22.36 -13.19 -4.34
C ASN A 343 23.81 -13.69 -4.33
N ALA A 344 24.78 -12.82 -4.07
CA ALA A 344 26.18 -13.21 -3.91
C ALA A 344 26.48 -13.86 -2.55
N ILE A 345 25.59 -13.73 -1.56
CA ILE A 345 25.76 -14.35 -0.23
C ILE A 345 25.32 -15.83 -0.33
N PRO A 346 26.21 -16.81 -0.01
CA PRO A 346 25.88 -18.22 -0.15
C PRO A 346 24.64 -18.63 0.65
N GLY A 347 23.65 -19.13 -0.04
CA GLY A 347 22.41 -19.64 0.54
C GLY A 347 21.27 -18.62 0.61
N LEU A 348 21.47 -17.37 0.21
CA LEU A 348 20.41 -16.37 0.07
C LEU A 348 20.02 -16.20 -1.40
N GLU A 349 18.75 -15.91 -1.62
CA GLU A 349 18.21 -15.61 -2.95
C GLU A 349 17.10 -14.55 -2.85
N VAL A 350 17.14 -13.57 -3.77
CA VAL A 350 16.01 -12.63 -3.97
C VAL A 350 14.86 -13.40 -4.61
N MET A 351 13.65 -13.22 -4.09
CA MET A 351 12.47 -13.96 -4.51
C MET A 351 11.94 -13.44 -5.85
N GLY A 352 11.71 -14.34 -6.79
CA GLY A 352 11.11 -13.98 -8.07
C GLY A 352 11.92 -12.99 -8.91
N ARG A 353 11.19 -12.10 -9.59
CA ARG A 353 11.79 -11.00 -10.42
C ARG A 353 11.09 -9.69 -10.09
N PRO A 354 11.47 -9.01 -9.01
CA PRO A 354 10.83 -7.77 -8.60
C PRO A 354 10.91 -6.70 -9.70
N HIS A 355 9.80 -5.99 -9.92
CA HIS A 355 9.74 -4.89 -10.91
C HIS A 355 10.05 -3.52 -10.29
N MET A 356 10.16 -3.46 -8.96
CA MET A 356 10.46 -2.22 -8.24
C MET A 356 11.14 -2.48 -6.89
N SER A 357 11.21 -1.43 -6.09
CA SER A 357 11.89 -1.39 -4.80
C SER A 357 11.18 -2.10 -3.63
N VAL A 358 10.11 -2.82 -3.89
CA VAL A 358 9.54 -3.80 -2.99
C VAL A 358 10.05 -5.18 -3.41
N PHE A 359 10.57 -5.94 -2.48
CA PHE A 359 11.04 -7.29 -2.75
C PHE A 359 11.26 -8.07 -1.46
N GLY A 360 11.27 -9.39 -1.56
CA GLY A 360 11.67 -10.29 -0.49
C GLY A 360 12.92 -11.08 -0.88
N PHE A 361 13.67 -11.53 0.11
CA PHE A 361 14.68 -12.55 -0.07
C PHE A 361 14.51 -13.67 0.95
N THR A 362 14.94 -14.86 0.59
CA THR A 362 14.76 -16.08 1.36
C THR A 362 16.00 -16.96 1.33
N SER A 363 15.91 -18.08 2.01
CA SER A 363 16.93 -19.14 1.98
C SER A 363 16.25 -20.50 2.04
N ARG A 364 16.75 -21.45 1.21
CA ARG A 364 16.37 -22.86 1.29
C ARG A 364 17.25 -23.65 2.28
N ARG A 365 18.34 -23.04 2.76
CA ARG A 365 19.36 -23.71 3.55
C ARG A 365 19.54 -23.11 4.95
N LEU A 366 19.47 -21.79 5.04
CA LEU A 366 19.66 -21.05 6.29
C LEU A 366 18.31 -20.73 6.91
N ASP A 367 18.28 -20.66 8.24
CA ASP A 367 17.10 -20.13 8.94
C ASP A 367 17.02 -18.61 8.72
N ILE A 368 16.05 -18.18 7.89
CA ILE A 368 15.87 -16.78 7.51
C ILE A 368 15.43 -15.93 8.72
N PHE A 369 14.76 -16.52 9.72
CA PHE A 369 14.35 -15.79 10.91
C PHE A 369 15.51 -15.63 11.90
N ALA A 370 16.43 -16.59 11.98
CA ALA A 370 17.69 -16.39 12.69
C ALA A 370 18.52 -15.26 12.04
N ILE A 371 18.51 -15.15 10.70
CA ILE A 371 19.13 -14.01 10.01
C ILE A 371 18.43 -12.69 10.39
N ALA A 372 17.10 -12.67 10.45
CA ALA A 372 16.36 -11.49 10.87
C ALA A 372 16.73 -11.06 12.30
N ASP A 373 16.79 -12.02 13.26
CA ASP A 373 17.18 -11.75 14.65
C ASP A 373 18.60 -11.17 14.73
N GLY A 374 19.53 -11.73 13.96
CA GLY A 374 20.91 -11.24 13.90
C GLY A 374 21.06 -9.85 13.30
N LEU A 375 20.20 -9.47 12.35
CA LEU A 375 20.16 -8.12 11.78
C LEU A 375 19.56 -7.12 12.77
N GLU A 376 18.48 -7.51 13.47
CA GLU A 376 17.86 -6.65 14.50
C GLU A 376 18.82 -6.39 15.68
N ALA A 377 19.62 -7.39 16.08
CA ALA A 377 20.67 -7.21 17.08
C ALA A 377 21.77 -6.20 16.64
N ARG A 378 21.88 -5.90 15.32
CA ARG A 378 22.77 -4.88 14.75
C ARG A 378 22.08 -3.53 14.52
N GLY A 379 20.83 -3.40 14.97
CA GLY A 379 20.04 -2.18 14.89
C GLY A 379 19.29 -1.99 13.57
N TRP A 380 19.13 -3.05 12.76
CA TRP A 380 18.29 -3.01 11.58
C TRP A 380 16.83 -3.33 11.96
N HIS A 381 15.89 -2.64 11.35
CA HIS A 381 14.48 -3.02 11.43
C HIS A 381 14.16 -3.99 10.29
N VAL A 382 13.57 -5.15 10.60
CA VAL A 382 13.38 -6.23 9.64
C VAL A 382 11.92 -6.67 9.60
N PHE A 383 11.32 -6.69 8.42
CA PHE A 383 10.00 -7.26 8.21
C PHE A 383 10.11 -8.74 7.86
N ARG A 384 9.42 -9.58 8.65
CA ARG A 384 9.36 -11.03 8.46
C ARG A 384 8.05 -11.41 7.81
N ASP A 385 8.12 -12.13 6.69
CA ASP A 385 6.97 -12.74 6.05
C ASP A 385 7.06 -14.27 6.16
N SER A 386 5.93 -14.94 6.36
CA SER A 386 5.86 -16.41 6.40
C SER A 386 5.35 -17.01 5.09
N TYR A 387 4.81 -16.19 4.22
CA TYR A 387 4.14 -16.61 2.99
C TYR A 387 4.67 -15.84 1.77
N PRO A 388 4.82 -16.49 0.60
CA PRO A 388 4.60 -17.92 0.29
C PRO A 388 5.65 -18.85 0.90
N VAL A 389 6.79 -18.31 1.31
CA VAL A 389 7.85 -18.97 2.08
C VAL A 389 8.38 -18.00 3.11
N PRO A 390 9.03 -18.49 4.20
CA PRO A 390 9.70 -17.61 5.15
C PRO A 390 10.69 -16.67 4.45
N ALA A 391 10.57 -15.37 4.66
CA ALA A 391 11.34 -14.35 3.97
C ALA A 391 11.57 -13.09 4.82
N ILE A 392 12.58 -12.33 4.44
CA ILE A 392 12.77 -10.94 4.86
C ILE A 392 12.35 -10.03 3.72
N ARG A 393 11.44 -9.09 4.02
CA ARG A 393 10.86 -8.18 3.03
C ARG A 393 11.43 -6.78 3.18
N PHE A 394 11.62 -6.12 2.04
CA PHE A 394 12.02 -4.72 1.93
C PHE A 394 11.03 -3.88 1.15
N MET A 395 11.03 -2.58 1.48
CA MET A 395 10.39 -1.53 0.70
C MET A 395 11.32 -0.31 0.74
N GLN A 396 12.05 -0.09 -0.35
CA GLN A 396 13.18 0.83 -0.41
C GLN A 396 12.81 2.11 -1.16
N SER A 397 13.28 3.25 -0.68
CA SER A 397 13.12 4.57 -1.29
C SER A 397 14.49 5.25 -1.46
N PRO A 398 14.63 6.37 -2.18
CA PRO A 398 15.93 7.00 -2.46
C PRO A 398 16.81 7.24 -1.24
N GLY A 399 16.22 7.52 -0.08
CA GLY A 399 16.97 7.77 1.16
C GLY A 399 17.65 6.55 1.77
N HIS A 400 17.36 5.34 1.30
CA HIS A 400 17.99 4.11 1.80
C HIS A 400 19.34 3.82 1.12
N GLU A 401 19.63 4.42 -0.03
CA GLU A 401 20.87 4.18 -0.80
C GLU A 401 22.17 4.22 0.02
N PRO A 402 22.40 5.19 0.94
CA PRO A 402 23.66 5.28 1.70
C PRO A 402 23.94 4.09 2.62
N TYR A 403 22.93 3.29 2.91
CA TYR A 403 23.00 2.21 3.91
C TYR A 403 23.14 0.82 3.29
N VAL A 404 23.06 0.69 1.96
CA VAL A 404 23.05 -0.59 1.25
C VAL A 404 24.32 -1.39 1.51
N ASP A 405 25.50 -0.78 1.40
CA ASP A 405 26.77 -1.49 1.55
C ASP A 405 26.98 -1.98 2.99
N ARG A 406 26.61 -1.17 3.99
CA ARG A 406 26.65 -1.58 5.40
C ARG A 406 25.68 -2.74 5.65
N TYR A 407 24.45 -2.64 5.13
CA TYR A 407 23.45 -3.70 5.27
C TYR A 407 23.95 -5.03 4.67
N LEU A 408 24.52 -5.00 3.46
CA LEU A 408 25.07 -6.19 2.80
C LEU A 408 26.22 -6.81 3.58
N ALA A 409 27.09 -5.98 4.18
CA ALA A 409 28.19 -6.47 5.02
C ALA A 409 27.67 -7.16 6.29
N ASP A 410 26.72 -6.54 6.98
CA ASP A 410 26.08 -7.11 8.18
C ASP A 410 25.30 -8.40 7.82
N LEU A 411 24.56 -8.41 6.71
CA LEU A 411 23.84 -9.58 6.22
C LEU A 411 24.77 -10.75 5.92
N ALA A 412 25.90 -10.50 5.24
CA ALA A 412 26.87 -11.54 4.93
C ALA A 412 27.52 -12.13 6.19
N GLU A 413 27.79 -11.32 7.20
CA GLU A 413 28.31 -11.78 8.49
C GLU A 413 27.28 -12.61 9.23
N VAL A 414 26.04 -12.12 9.35
CA VAL A 414 24.95 -12.83 10.03
C VAL A 414 24.67 -14.17 9.35
N ALA A 415 24.59 -14.20 8.01
CA ALA A 415 24.41 -15.43 7.26
C ALA A 415 25.50 -16.48 7.53
N ARG A 416 26.77 -16.05 7.70
CA ARG A 416 27.88 -16.94 8.08
C ARG A 416 27.75 -17.47 9.50
N LEU A 417 27.29 -16.67 10.46
CA LEU A 417 27.04 -17.10 11.84
C LEU A 417 25.91 -18.13 11.91
N VAL A 418 24.82 -17.92 11.18
CA VAL A 418 23.71 -18.87 11.07
C VAL A 418 24.18 -20.17 10.40
N ASP A 419 24.97 -20.10 9.33
CA ASP A 419 25.53 -21.27 8.64
C ASP A 419 26.41 -22.15 9.52
N ARG A 420 27.13 -21.55 10.48
CA ARG A 420 27.97 -22.27 11.46
C ARG A 420 27.19 -22.76 12.69
N GLY A 421 25.91 -22.44 12.80
CA GLY A 421 25.11 -22.74 13.99
C GLY A 421 25.47 -21.90 15.23
N GLU A 422 26.20 -20.78 15.02
CA GLU A 422 26.60 -19.83 16.07
C GLU A 422 25.46 -18.84 16.40
N LEU A 423 24.45 -18.74 15.53
CA LEU A 423 23.22 -17.96 15.71
C LEU A 423 22.01 -18.82 15.35
N VAL A 424 21.05 -18.86 16.26
CA VAL A 424 19.79 -19.63 16.11
C VAL A 424 18.64 -18.68 16.40
N SER A 425 17.49 -18.88 15.74
CA SER A 425 16.32 -18.04 15.96
C SER A 425 15.79 -18.20 17.40
N GLU A 426 15.45 -17.09 18.03
CA GLU A 426 14.74 -17.04 19.31
C GLU A 426 13.23 -17.28 19.16
N GLY A 427 12.74 -17.65 17.98
CA GLY A 427 11.34 -17.96 17.69
C GLY A 427 10.51 -16.75 17.25
N GLY A 428 11.14 -15.77 16.60
CA GLY A 428 10.45 -14.60 16.05
C GLY A 428 9.34 -14.99 15.08
N ARG A 429 8.12 -14.49 15.31
CA ARG A 429 6.97 -14.67 14.42
C ARG A 429 7.02 -13.65 13.29
N ALA A 430 6.44 -13.99 12.13
CA ALA A 430 6.19 -13.03 11.08
C ALA A 430 5.34 -11.88 11.65
N THR A 431 5.81 -10.64 11.46
CA THR A 431 5.10 -9.45 11.95
C THR A 431 4.52 -8.69 10.78
N TYR A 432 3.19 -8.70 10.69
CA TYR A 432 2.44 -7.68 9.98
C TYR A 432 1.56 -6.98 11.02
N THR A 433 1.85 -5.72 11.29
CA THR A 433 0.99 -4.86 12.12
C THR A 433 0.16 -3.97 11.24
#